data_3217cf08430ecf019ee35a004c851374
#
_entry.id   3217cf08430ecf019ee35a004c851374
#
_cell.length_a   1.000
_cell.length_b   1.000
_cell.length_c   1.000
_cell.angle_alpha   90.00
_cell.angle_beta   90.00
_cell.angle_gamma   90.00
#
_symmetry.space_group_name_H-M   'P 1'
#
loop_
_entity.id
_entity.type
_entity.pdbx_description
1 polymer ?
#
loop_
_entity_poly.entity_id
_entity_poly.type
_entity_poly.pdbx_seq_one_letter_code
_entity_poly.pdbx_strand_id
1 'polypeptide(L)'
;MKNKNSDDSLQRNSVPILAWDFHYEYLNELKGLSDDLKRVSKISNEFIWDEKKLNIQERIKNEVVLVTDLDLKIVFASSGIKKMTGYKEEEVLGKTPKMFQGPATSKKDLKDIREAVKKQIPFAKTLENYRKNGQTYKCKIDASPIYNQKGEISHFIAFEKQDLSA
;
A
#
# COMPACT_ATOMS: atom_id res chain seq x y z
N MET A 1 22.15 37.72 58.16
CA MET A 1 21.00 37.40 57.21
C MET A 1 21.61 37.04 55.87
N LYS A 2 21.61 35.78 55.50
CA LYS A 2 22.14 35.27 54.24
C LYS A 2 20.96 34.98 53.31
N ASN A 3 20.83 35.74 52.24
CA ASN A 3 19.91 35.44 51.15
C ASN A 3 20.50 34.30 50.31
N LYS A 4 19.84 33.17 50.26
CA LYS A 4 20.03 32.10 49.26
C LYS A 4 19.19 32.43 48.06
N ASN A 5 19.78 32.87 46.96
CA ASN A 5 19.17 32.83 45.64
C ASN A 5 19.25 31.40 45.16
N SER A 6 18.11 30.73 45.08
CA SER A 6 17.92 29.47 44.36
C SER A 6 17.79 29.80 42.88
N ASP A 7 18.89 29.55 42.17
CA ASP A 7 18.95 29.60 40.72
C ASP A 7 18.32 28.31 40.18
N ASP A 8 17.04 28.38 39.87
CA ASP A 8 16.28 27.27 39.31
C ASP A 8 16.50 27.31 37.79
N SER A 9 17.67 26.80 37.36
CA SER A 9 17.99 26.62 35.96
C SER A 9 17.11 25.53 35.37
N LEU A 10 15.98 25.94 34.78
CA LEU A 10 15.19 25.09 33.88
C LEU A 10 16.12 24.52 32.80
N GLN A 11 16.59 23.29 32.99
CA GLN A 11 17.20 22.49 31.94
C GLN A 11 16.16 22.31 30.86
N ARG A 12 16.24 23.13 29.83
CA ARG A 12 15.52 22.87 28.56
C ARG A 12 16.17 21.63 27.96
N ASN A 13 15.53 20.50 28.14
CA ASN A 13 15.87 19.29 27.39
C ASN A 13 15.64 19.57 25.90
N SER A 14 16.68 19.99 25.21
CA SER A 14 16.68 20.07 23.75
C SER A 14 16.60 18.65 23.22
N VAL A 15 15.48 18.32 22.62
CA VAL A 15 15.32 17.05 21.88
C VAL A 15 16.34 17.06 20.73
N PRO A 16 17.19 16.03 20.58
CA PRO A 16 18.18 15.99 19.51
C PRO A 16 17.55 16.21 18.15
N ILE A 17 18.20 16.95 17.25
CA ILE A 17 17.71 17.25 15.88
C ILE A 17 17.30 15.98 15.14
N LEU A 18 18.00 14.85 15.33
CA LEU A 18 17.63 13.54 14.78
C LEU A 18 16.24 13.05 15.20
N ALA A 19 15.72 13.48 16.36
CA ALA A 19 14.36 13.12 16.79
C ALA A 19 13.28 13.89 16.02
N TRP A 20 13.60 15.08 15.49
CA TRP A 20 12.67 15.86 14.67
C TRP A 20 12.47 15.24 13.29
N ASP A 21 13.53 14.74 12.65
CA ASP A 21 13.44 14.06 11.36
C ASP A 21 12.60 12.79 11.47
N PHE A 22 12.81 11.98 12.52
CA PHE A 22 12.01 10.78 12.80
C PHE A 22 10.54 11.12 13.04
N HIS A 23 10.27 12.20 13.77
CA HIS A 23 8.91 12.65 14.06
C HIS A 23 8.20 13.16 12.82
N TYR A 24 8.93 13.87 11.96
CA TYR A 24 8.42 14.39 10.69
C TYR A 24 8.07 13.25 9.71
N GLU A 25 8.94 12.24 9.57
CA GLU A 25 8.66 11.06 8.74
C GLU A 25 7.43 10.31 9.24
N TYR A 26 7.33 10.07 10.54
CA TYR A 26 6.19 9.41 11.15
C TYR A 26 4.87 10.17 10.91
N LEU A 27 4.86 11.48 11.07
CA LEU A 27 3.68 12.29 10.80
C LEU A 27 3.28 12.26 9.32
N ASN A 28 4.24 12.23 8.40
CA ASN A 28 3.97 12.10 6.98
C ASN A 28 3.39 10.73 6.62
N GLU A 29 3.88 9.65 7.24
CA GLU A 29 3.31 8.31 7.06
C GLU A 29 1.87 8.25 7.57
N LEU A 30 1.57 8.80 8.75
CA LEU A 30 0.21 8.87 9.28
C LEU A 30 -0.74 9.71 8.40
N LYS A 31 -0.24 10.83 7.87
CA LYS A 31 -1.00 11.65 6.93
C LYS A 31 -1.30 10.89 5.65
N GLY A 32 -0.29 10.23 5.07
CA GLY A 32 -0.44 9.39 3.89
C GLY A 32 -1.49 8.30 4.11
N LEU A 33 -1.41 7.59 5.23
CA LEU A 33 -2.38 6.55 5.59
C LEU A 33 -3.82 7.12 5.73
N SER A 34 -3.98 8.27 6.37
CA SER A 34 -5.29 8.94 6.51
C SER A 34 -5.88 9.31 5.15
N ASP A 35 -5.04 9.84 4.25
CA ASP A 35 -5.48 10.24 2.91
C ASP A 35 -5.79 9.01 2.04
N ASP A 36 -5.03 7.93 2.15
CA ASP A 36 -5.29 6.65 1.49
C ASP A 36 -6.65 6.07 1.92
N LEU A 37 -6.93 6.06 3.22
CA LEU A 37 -8.21 5.57 3.75
C LEU A 37 -9.40 6.40 3.24
N LYS A 38 -9.28 7.72 3.18
CA LYS A 38 -10.32 8.59 2.61
C LYS A 38 -10.58 8.29 1.14
N ARG A 39 -9.49 8.10 0.36
CA ARG A 39 -9.59 7.84 -1.08
C ARG A 39 -10.20 6.48 -1.38
N VAL A 40 -9.76 5.42 -0.70
CA VAL A 40 -10.33 4.08 -0.90
C VAL A 40 -11.78 4.02 -0.43
N SER A 41 -12.13 4.68 0.68
CA SER A 41 -13.53 4.77 1.15
C SER A 41 -14.41 5.54 0.16
N LYS A 42 -13.88 6.55 -0.53
CA LYS A 42 -14.64 7.24 -1.58
C LYS A 42 -15.00 6.29 -2.73
N ILE A 43 -14.05 5.49 -3.20
CA ILE A 43 -14.28 4.49 -4.26
C ILE A 43 -15.28 3.44 -3.75
N SER A 44 -15.08 2.91 -2.55
CA SER A 44 -15.97 1.94 -1.95
C SER A 44 -17.42 2.41 -1.85
N ASN A 45 -17.64 3.65 -1.42
CA ASN A 45 -18.96 4.26 -1.34
C ASN A 45 -19.58 4.48 -2.73
N GLU A 46 -18.79 4.94 -3.71
CA GLU A 46 -19.24 5.17 -5.08
C GLU A 46 -19.75 3.88 -5.75
N PHE A 47 -19.02 2.78 -5.55
CA PHE A 47 -19.35 1.48 -6.14
C PHE A 47 -20.09 0.53 -5.20
N ILE A 48 -20.45 1.00 -4.00
CA ILE A 48 -21.26 0.29 -3.00
C ILE A 48 -20.65 -1.11 -2.69
N TRP A 49 -19.35 -1.13 -2.32
CA TRP A 49 -18.65 -2.38 -2.05
C TRP A 49 -19.16 -3.09 -0.79
N ASP A 50 -19.10 -4.43 -0.78
CA ASP A 50 -19.22 -5.22 0.44
C ASP A 50 -17.85 -5.31 1.14
N GLU A 51 -17.53 -4.31 1.96
CA GLU A 51 -16.22 -4.18 2.63
C GLU A 51 -16.01 -5.16 3.78
N LYS A 52 -17.06 -5.83 4.27
CA LYS A 52 -17.00 -6.63 5.52
C LYS A 52 -15.92 -7.70 5.52
N LYS A 53 -15.49 -8.16 4.35
CA LYS A 53 -14.50 -9.23 4.19
C LYS A 53 -13.09 -8.72 3.83
N LEU A 54 -12.93 -7.45 3.49
CA LEU A 54 -11.68 -6.95 2.89
C LEU A 54 -10.65 -6.49 3.93
N ASN A 55 -11.09 -6.11 5.13
CA ASN A 55 -10.25 -5.62 6.22
C ASN A 55 -9.22 -4.56 5.80
N ILE A 56 -9.62 -3.67 4.88
CA ILE A 56 -8.73 -2.68 4.25
C ILE A 56 -8.05 -1.79 5.29
N GLN A 57 -8.80 -1.34 6.30
CA GLN A 57 -8.31 -0.40 7.32
C GLN A 57 -7.13 -0.95 8.14
N GLU A 58 -7.09 -2.25 8.38
CA GLU A 58 -5.97 -2.87 9.10
C GLU A 58 -4.82 -3.22 8.16
N ARG A 59 -5.13 -3.74 6.98
CA ARG A 59 -4.11 -4.21 6.03
C ARG A 59 -3.29 -3.08 5.43
N ILE A 60 -3.91 -1.94 5.11
CA ILE A 60 -3.25 -0.77 4.50
C ILE A 60 -2.14 -0.16 5.38
N LYS A 61 -2.16 -0.43 6.69
CA LYS A 61 -1.10 0.01 7.62
C LYS A 61 0.24 -0.67 7.36
N ASN A 62 0.22 -1.91 6.85
CA ASN A 62 1.41 -2.76 6.73
C ASN A 62 1.63 -3.30 5.32
N GLU A 63 0.68 -3.09 4.42
CA GLU A 63 0.69 -3.61 3.05
C GLU A 63 0.38 -2.47 2.07
N VAL A 64 0.96 -2.55 0.89
CA VAL A 64 0.56 -1.69 -0.22
C VAL A 64 -0.76 -2.20 -0.77
N VAL A 65 -1.71 -1.31 -0.92
CA VAL A 65 -3.03 -1.64 -1.47
C VAL A 65 -3.13 -1.10 -2.88
N LEU A 66 -3.45 -1.99 -3.83
CA LEU A 66 -3.80 -1.65 -5.19
C LEU A 66 -5.24 -2.04 -5.46
N VAL A 67 -5.99 -1.16 -6.13
CA VAL A 67 -7.32 -1.50 -6.67
C VAL A 67 -7.28 -1.30 -8.18
N THR A 68 -7.84 -2.28 -8.90
CA THR A 68 -8.00 -2.19 -10.35
C THR A 68 -9.47 -2.26 -10.74
N ASP A 69 -9.81 -1.64 -11.86
CA ASP A 69 -11.07 -1.87 -12.54
C ASP A 69 -11.11 -3.28 -13.20
N LEU A 70 -12.17 -3.59 -13.92
CA LEU A 70 -12.35 -4.89 -14.58
C LEU A 70 -11.42 -5.08 -15.80
N ASP A 71 -10.87 -4.01 -16.36
CA ASP A 71 -9.83 -4.03 -17.38
C ASP A 71 -8.43 -4.16 -16.79
N LEU A 72 -8.32 -4.37 -15.47
CA LEU A 72 -7.09 -4.45 -14.69
C LEU A 72 -6.28 -3.16 -14.73
N LYS A 73 -6.88 -2.01 -14.95
CA LYS A 73 -6.23 -0.71 -14.79
C LYS A 73 -6.28 -0.28 -13.35
N ILE A 74 -5.14 0.15 -12.82
CA ILE A 74 -5.03 0.62 -11.44
C ILE A 74 -5.81 1.93 -11.30
N VAL A 75 -6.83 1.92 -10.45
CA VAL A 75 -7.66 3.08 -10.11
C VAL A 75 -7.32 3.65 -8.74
N PHE A 76 -6.61 2.88 -7.92
CA PHE A 76 -6.10 3.31 -6.62
C PHE A 76 -4.79 2.59 -6.31
N ALA A 77 -3.84 3.34 -5.75
CA ALA A 77 -2.64 2.81 -5.13
C ALA A 77 -2.41 3.54 -3.80
N SER A 78 -2.11 2.81 -2.73
CA SER A 78 -1.76 3.42 -1.45
C SER A 78 -0.39 4.10 -1.52
N SER A 79 -0.15 5.08 -0.65
CA SER A 79 1.09 5.88 -0.60
C SER A 79 2.36 5.02 -0.45
N GLY A 80 2.25 3.84 0.15
CA GLY A 80 3.33 2.86 0.27
C GLY A 80 3.92 2.38 -1.05
N ILE A 81 3.20 2.54 -2.17
CA ILE A 81 3.65 2.10 -3.51
C ILE A 81 5.00 2.70 -3.88
N LYS A 82 5.25 3.96 -3.55
CA LYS A 82 6.52 4.65 -3.84
C LYS A 82 7.70 4.00 -3.10
N LYS A 83 7.55 3.71 -1.82
CA LYS A 83 8.58 3.07 -0.98
C LYS A 83 8.89 1.66 -1.49
N MET A 84 7.87 0.91 -1.89
CA MET A 84 8.02 -0.48 -2.35
C MET A 84 8.56 -0.59 -3.76
N THR A 85 8.09 0.24 -4.71
CA THR A 85 8.36 0.06 -6.14
C THR A 85 9.24 1.15 -6.76
N GLY A 86 9.37 2.31 -6.11
CA GLY A 86 10.03 3.49 -6.65
C GLY A 86 9.14 4.31 -7.61
N TYR A 87 7.96 3.83 -7.97
CA TYR A 87 7.00 4.58 -8.77
C TYR A 87 6.13 5.45 -7.87
N LYS A 88 5.85 6.66 -8.30
CA LYS A 88 4.82 7.49 -7.67
C LYS A 88 3.43 6.98 -8.03
N GLU A 89 2.43 7.34 -7.24
CA GLU A 89 1.04 6.96 -7.50
C GLU A 89 0.58 7.40 -8.89
N GLU A 90 0.82 8.66 -9.26
CA GLU A 90 0.41 9.21 -10.56
C GLU A 90 1.02 8.47 -11.75
N GLU A 91 2.13 7.77 -11.54
CA GLU A 91 2.80 6.99 -12.59
C GLU A 91 2.17 5.61 -12.78
N VAL A 92 1.49 5.08 -11.76
CA VAL A 92 0.86 3.75 -11.80
C VAL A 92 -0.63 3.81 -12.13
N LEU A 93 -1.32 4.91 -11.80
CA LEU A 93 -2.74 5.07 -12.11
C LEU A 93 -3.00 4.95 -13.62
N GLY A 94 -4.04 4.21 -13.98
CA GLY A 94 -4.40 3.90 -15.38
C GLY A 94 -3.50 2.87 -16.08
N LYS A 95 -2.42 2.42 -15.42
CA LYS A 95 -1.58 1.32 -15.91
C LYS A 95 -2.10 -0.01 -15.38
N THR A 96 -1.63 -1.11 -15.95
CA THR A 96 -1.91 -2.45 -15.44
C THR A 96 -0.76 -2.92 -14.54
N PRO A 97 -0.99 -3.83 -13.57
CA PRO A 97 0.07 -4.39 -12.74
C PRO A 97 1.20 -5.09 -13.50
N LYS A 98 1.02 -5.35 -14.80
CA LYS A 98 2.08 -5.85 -15.68
C LYS A 98 3.31 -4.93 -15.72
N MET A 99 3.16 -3.65 -15.40
CA MET A 99 4.27 -2.71 -15.37
C MET A 99 5.36 -3.08 -14.36
N PHE A 100 5.02 -3.87 -13.34
CA PHE A 100 5.96 -4.35 -12.32
C PHE A 100 6.63 -5.67 -12.71
N GLN A 101 6.21 -6.30 -13.81
CA GLN A 101 6.72 -7.59 -14.26
C GLN A 101 7.90 -7.42 -15.21
N GLY A 102 8.73 -8.47 -15.30
CA GLY A 102 9.88 -8.47 -16.18
C GLY A 102 10.39 -9.88 -16.48
N PRO A 103 11.61 -10.01 -17.03
CA PRO A 103 12.14 -11.30 -17.49
C PRO A 103 12.20 -12.40 -16.43
N ALA A 104 12.46 -12.04 -15.15
CA ALA A 104 12.53 -13.00 -14.05
C ALA A 104 11.16 -13.37 -13.48
N THR A 105 10.06 -12.69 -13.88
CA THR A 105 8.72 -12.99 -13.37
C THR A 105 8.24 -14.34 -13.92
N SER A 106 7.82 -15.25 -13.05
CA SER A 106 7.39 -16.60 -13.38
C SER A 106 6.20 -16.61 -14.35
N LYS A 107 6.40 -17.13 -15.56
CA LYS A 107 5.32 -17.28 -16.56
C LYS A 107 4.20 -18.20 -16.08
N LYS A 108 4.54 -19.23 -15.29
CA LYS A 108 3.58 -20.16 -14.70
C LYS A 108 2.67 -19.42 -13.73
N ASP A 109 3.24 -18.66 -12.79
CA ASP A 109 2.44 -17.93 -11.80
C ASP A 109 1.59 -16.84 -12.46
N LEU A 110 2.10 -16.17 -13.50
CA LEU A 110 1.30 -15.22 -14.28
C LEU A 110 0.13 -15.88 -15.01
N LYS A 111 0.28 -17.14 -15.44
CA LYS A 111 -0.83 -17.92 -16.01
C LYS A 111 -1.87 -18.22 -14.95
N ASP A 112 -1.45 -18.72 -13.79
CA ASP A 112 -2.35 -19.03 -12.67
C ASP A 112 -3.14 -17.79 -12.22
N ILE A 113 -2.48 -16.64 -12.11
CA ILE A 113 -3.11 -15.36 -11.76
C ILE A 113 -4.18 -14.99 -12.81
N ARG A 114 -3.85 -15.08 -14.11
CA ARG A 114 -4.83 -14.79 -15.18
C ARG A 114 -6.05 -15.69 -15.12
N GLU A 115 -5.85 -16.96 -14.79
CA GLU A 115 -6.95 -17.91 -14.63
C GLU A 115 -7.81 -17.56 -13.41
N ALA A 116 -7.19 -17.20 -12.27
CA ALA A 116 -7.91 -16.79 -11.07
C ALA A 116 -8.73 -15.51 -11.31
N VAL A 117 -8.14 -14.50 -11.95
CA VAL A 117 -8.83 -13.27 -12.33
C VAL A 117 -10.01 -13.56 -13.26
N LYS A 118 -9.81 -14.39 -14.30
CA LYS A 118 -10.89 -14.78 -15.23
C LYS A 118 -12.03 -15.52 -14.54
N LYS A 119 -11.70 -16.33 -13.54
CA LYS A 119 -12.69 -17.06 -12.72
C LYS A 119 -13.27 -16.23 -11.60
N GLN A 120 -12.79 -14.99 -11.40
CA GLN A 120 -13.19 -14.10 -10.32
C GLN A 120 -13.03 -14.75 -8.93
N ILE A 121 -11.91 -15.44 -8.71
CA ILE A 121 -11.59 -16.08 -7.45
C ILE A 121 -10.36 -15.44 -6.79
N PRO A 122 -10.28 -15.40 -5.45
CA PRO A 122 -9.09 -14.94 -4.74
C PRO A 122 -7.87 -15.77 -5.09
N PHE A 123 -6.69 -15.14 -5.01
CA PHE A 123 -5.41 -15.82 -5.13
C PHE A 123 -4.34 -15.20 -4.24
N ALA A 124 -3.37 -16.01 -3.82
CA ALA A 124 -2.16 -15.57 -3.16
C ALA A 124 -0.94 -16.12 -3.91
N LYS A 125 0.00 -15.25 -4.25
CA LYS A 125 1.23 -15.60 -5.00
C LYS A 125 2.39 -14.73 -4.55
N THR A 126 3.60 -15.28 -4.67
CA THR A 126 4.84 -14.50 -4.57
C THR A 126 5.46 -14.40 -5.96
N LEU A 127 5.65 -13.18 -6.44
CA LEU A 127 6.23 -12.90 -7.75
C LEU A 127 7.56 -12.17 -7.62
N GLU A 128 8.48 -12.44 -8.57
CA GLU A 128 9.62 -11.58 -8.82
C GLU A 128 9.14 -10.37 -9.61
N ASN A 129 9.13 -9.20 -8.97
CA ASN A 129 8.76 -7.93 -9.56
C ASN A 129 9.98 -7.01 -9.73
N TYR A 130 9.83 -5.96 -10.51
CA TYR A 130 10.86 -4.98 -10.82
C TYR A 130 10.46 -3.60 -10.31
N ARG A 131 11.40 -2.94 -9.62
CA ARG A 131 11.28 -1.53 -9.25
C ARG A 131 11.54 -0.64 -10.45
N LYS A 132 11.19 0.63 -10.35
CA LYS A 132 11.46 1.65 -11.37
C LYS A 132 12.93 1.75 -11.78
N ASN A 133 13.84 1.49 -10.86
CA ASN A 133 15.29 1.49 -11.11
C ASN A 133 15.82 0.18 -11.70
N GLY A 134 14.95 -0.80 -12.00
CA GLY A 134 15.31 -2.11 -12.54
C GLY A 134 15.70 -3.16 -11.50
N GLN A 135 15.79 -2.82 -10.23
CA GLN A 135 16.07 -3.78 -9.17
C GLN A 135 14.90 -4.74 -8.99
N THR A 136 15.18 -6.04 -8.88
CA THR A 136 14.15 -7.04 -8.59
C THR A 136 13.84 -7.11 -7.10
N TYR A 137 12.64 -7.56 -6.77
CA TYR A 137 12.22 -7.89 -5.42
C TYR A 137 11.10 -8.91 -5.43
N LYS A 138 11.05 -9.77 -4.42
CA LYS A 138 9.94 -10.71 -4.23
C LYS A 138 8.76 -9.96 -3.63
N CYS A 139 7.62 -10.03 -4.30
CA CYS A 139 6.36 -9.41 -3.88
C CYS A 139 5.36 -10.50 -3.51
N LYS A 140 4.95 -10.54 -2.25
CA LYS A 140 3.79 -11.33 -1.81
C LYS A 140 2.53 -10.55 -2.17
N ILE A 141 1.66 -11.19 -2.94
CA ILE A 141 0.40 -10.62 -3.44
C ILE A 141 -0.74 -11.48 -2.92
N ASP A 142 -1.69 -10.88 -2.24
CA ASP A 142 -2.96 -11.47 -1.85
C ASP A 142 -4.08 -10.64 -2.47
N ALA A 143 -4.77 -11.21 -3.45
CA ALA A 143 -5.73 -10.49 -4.26
C ALA A 143 -7.10 -11.17 -4.26
N SER A 144 -8.14 -10.34 -4.32
CA SER A 144 -9.53 -10.78 -4.31
C SER A 144 -10.40 -9.93 -5.22
N PRO A 145 -11.42 -10.50 -5.85
CA PRO A 145 -12.48 -9.73 -6.49
C PRO A 145 -13.29 -8.98 -5.44
N ILE A 146 -13.73 -7.79 -5.78
CA ILE A 146 -14.65 -6.98 -4.97
C ILE A 146 -16.03 -7.00 -5.65
N TYR A 147 -17.03 -7.34 -4.87
CA TYR A 147 -18.42 -7.31 -5.30
C TYR A 147 -19.15 -6.11 -4.68
N ASN A 148 -20.10 -5.57 -5.40
CA ASN A 148 -21.04 -4.60 -4.86
C ASN A 148 -22.12 -5.31 -4.03
N GLN A 149 -22.97 -4.55 -3.34
CA GLN A 149 -24.06 -5.12 -2.53
C GLN A 149 -25.13 -5.88 -3.34
N LYS A 150 -25.12 -5.75 -4.68
CA LYS A 150 -25.97 -6.55 -5.57
C LYS A 150 -25.34 -7.88 -5.98
N GLY A 151 -24.10 -8.16 -5.54
CA GLY A 151 -23.35 -9.36 -5.91
C GLY A 151 -22.71 -9.29 -7.30
N GLU A 152 -22.61 -8.11 -7.90
CA GLU A 152 -21.94 -7.91 -9.19
C GLU A 152 -20.47 -7.56 -8.93
N ILE A 153 -19.56 -8.11 -9.74
CA ILE A 153 -18.14 -7.75 -9.63
C ILE A 153 -17.94 -6.29 -10.03
N SER A 154 -17.18 -5.58 -9.22
CA SER A 154 -16.91 -4.16 -9.38
C SER A 154 -15.43 -3.90 -9.69
N HIS A 155 -14.54 -4.46 -8.88
CA HIS A 155 -13.10 -4.23 -8.92
C HIS A 155 -12.33 -5.48 -8.49
N PHE A 156 -11.00 -5.41 -8.59
CA PHE A 156 -10.10 -6.31 -7.88
C PHE A 156 -9.25 -5.51 -6.91
N ILE A 157 -9.01 -6.06 -5.72
CA ILE A 157 -8.09 -5.50 -4.73
C ILE A 157 -6.91 -6.44 -4.54
N ALA A 158 -5.71 -5.88 -4.44
CA ALA A 158 -4.51 -6.62 -4.08
C ALA A 158 -3.86 -5.95 -2.87
N PHE A 159 -3.43 -6.77 -1.92
CA PHE A 159 -2.60 -6.40 -0.78
C PHE A 159 -1.22 -6.96 -1.04
N GLU A 160 -0.25 -6.08 -1.08
CA GLU A 160 1.10 -6.42 -1.51
C GLU A 160 2.14 -6.04 -0.46
N LYS A 161 3.11 -6.90 -0.25
CA LYS A 161 4.28 -6.59 0.59
C LYS A 161 5.53 -7.24 0.05
N GLN A 162 6.68 -6.60 0.30
CA GLN A 162 7.95 -7.21 0.00
C GLN A 162 8.16 -8.43 0.89
N ASP A 163 8.53 -9.56 0.28
CA ASP A 163 9.00 -10.73 1.01
C ASP A 163 10.47 -10.54 1.39
N LEU A 164 10.71 -10.39 2.68
CA LEU A 164 12.05 -10.23 3.24
C LEU A 164 12.67 -11.58 3.69
N SER A 165 11.94 -12.69 3.53
CA SER A 165 12.48 -14.02 3.77
C SER A 165 13.37 -14.42 2.58
N ALA A 166 14.69 -14.24 2.76
CA ALA A 166 15.73 -14.77 1.88
C ALA A 166 16.37 -15.97 2.51
#